data_267cbe4707837812f22996a46e5e9808
#
_entry.id   267cbe4707837812f22996a46e5e9808
#
_cell.length_a   1.000
_cell.length_b   1.000
_cell.length_c   1.000
_cell.angle_alpha   90.00
_cell.angle_beta   90.00
_cell.angle_gamma   90.00
#
_symmetry.space_group_name_H-M   'P 1'
#
loop_
_entity.id
_entity.type
_entity.pdbx_description
1 polymer ?
#
loop_
_entity_poly.entity_id
_entity_poly.type
_entity_poly.pdbx_seq_one_letter_code
_entity_poly.pdbx_strand_id
1 'polypeptide(L)'
;LYRTKEPGIRLETNLFYLPNNEQNLAYRAAALLMEEFGVKEGVSIKLKKFIPVSAGMAGGSTDAAAVLFGVNKMFGLGLSIKELMERGVKLGADIPYCLMRGTALSEGIGEELTPLPQIPQCQVLIAKPGISVSTKVVYESLDAMELKQEDHPDIDGMIEAINRQNIHEIAGKFGNVLELVTAGKYPVIGEIEQVMKEEGAVNAMMSGSGPTVFGLFTNPQAAQNAYEKL
;
A
#
# COMPACT_ATOMS: atom_id res chain seq x y z
N LEU A 1 9.66 11.09 14.52
CA LEU A 1 10.77 11.90 14.02
C LEU A 1 11.19 12.90 15.09
N TYR A 2 12.50 13.10 15.23
CA TYR A 2 13.09 14.04 16.20
C TYR A 2 14.22 14.82 15.51
N ARG A 3 14.28 16.13 15.74
CA ARG A 3 15.39 16.99 15.31
C ARG A 3 16.59 16.73 16.25
N THR A 4 17.79 16.63 15.68
CA THR A 4 19.04 16.49 16.44
C THR A 4 20.01 17.60 16.09
N LYS A 5 20.86 18.02 17.05
CA LYS A 5 21.89 19.03 16.81
C LYS A 5 23.04 18.49 15.98
N GLU A 6 23.31 17.19 16.13
CA GLU A 6 24.35 16.51 15.34
C GLU A 6 23.82 16.27 13.92
N PRO A 7 24.58 16.66 12.88
CA PRO A 7 24.19 16.43 11.49
C PRO A 7 24.00 14.93 11.18
N GLY A 8 23.19 14.64 10.16
CA GLY A 8 22.99 13.31 9.63
C GLY A 8 21.65 12.69 10.01
N ILE A 9 21.45 11.48 9.54
CA ILE A 9 20.21 10.73 9.71
C ILE A 9 20.50 9.48 10.53
N ARG A 10 19.75 9.30 11.60
CA ARG A 10 19.77 8.08 12.42
C ARG A 10 18.41 7.41 12.28
N LEU A 11 18.40 6.12 11.97
CA LEU A 11 17.18 5.32 11.89
C LEU A 11 17.29 4.12 12.83
N GLU A 12 16.27 3.95 13.66
CA GLU A 12 16.07 2.79 14.53
C GLU A 12 14.77 2.11 14.15
N THR A 13 14.76 0.78 14.11
CA THR A 13 13.56 -0.03 13.84
C THR A 13 13.40 -1.15 14.87
N ASN A 14 12.15 -1.55 15.13
CA ASN A 14 11.85 -2.72 15.98
C ASN A 14 12.11 -4.06 15.29
N LEU A 15 12.42 -4.08 14.00
CA LEU A 15 12.71 -5.30 13.22
C LEU A 15 14.19 -5.35 12.87
N PHE A 16 14.94 -6.22 13.52
CA PHE A 16 16.40 -6.34 13.40
C PHE A 16 16.90 -6.64 11.99
N TYR A 17 16.08 -7.22 11.14
CA TYR A 17 16.41 -7.56 9.76
C TYR A 17 16.13 -6.45 8.75
N LEU A 18 15.48 -5.36 9.17
CA LEU A 18 15.31 -4.19 8.32
C LEU A 18 16.56 -3.32 8.33
N PRO A 19 17.04 -2.85 7.17
CA PRO A 19 18.16 -1.93 7.12
C PRO A 19 17.84 -0.61 7.85
N ASN A 20 18.84 -0.04 8.50
CA ASN A 20 18.78 1.24 9.21
C ASN A 20 19.61 2.33 8.54
N ASN A 21 19.92 2.17 7.28
CA ASN A 21 20.74 3.03 6.43
C ASN A 21 19.99 3.39 5.14
N GLU A 22 20.73 3.84 4.10
CA GLU A 22 20.23 4.25 2.79
C GLU A 22 19.47 3.16 1.99
N GLN A 23 19.51 1.92 2.42
CA GLN A 23 18.67 0.86 1.84
C GLN A 23 17.21 0.95 2.33
N ASN A 24 16.94 1.71 3.39
CA ASN A 24 15.59 1.91 3.93
C ASN A 24 14.92 3.13 3.29
N LEU A 25 13.70 2.97 2.79
CA LEU A 25 12.95 4.05 2.15
C LEU A 25 12.71 5.25 3.08
N ALA A 26 12.49 5.01 4.37
CA ALA A 26 12.33 6.07 5.36
C ALA A 26 13.61 6.92 5.51
N TYR A 27 14.79 6.27 5.49
CA TYR A 27 16.08 6.96 5.50
C TYR A 27 16.26 7.79 4.22
N ARG A 28 16.01 7.18 3.06
CA ARG A 28 16.13 7.84 1.75
C ARG A 28 15.19 9.04 1.62
N ALA A 29 13.99 8.95 2.18
CA ALA A 29 13.01 10.04 2.21
C ALA A 29 13.53 11.26 3.00
N ALA A 30 14.17 11.03 4.15
CA ALA A 30 14.80 12.12 4.90
C ALA A 30 16.00 12.69 4.15
N ALA A 31 16.89 11.84 3.62
CA ALA A 31 18.07 12.24 2.88
C ALA A 31 17.71 13.12 1.69
N LEU A 32 16.72 12.74 0.90
CA LEU A 32 16.25 13.46 -0.28
C LEU A 32 15.92 14.93 0.04
N LEU A 33 15.13 15.18 1.07
CA LEU A 33 14.75 16.54 1.42
C LEU A 33 15.88 17.31 2.13
N MET A 34 16.62 16.64 3.01
CA MET A 34 17.72 17.29 3.73
C MET A 34 18.84 17.72 2.79
N GLU A 35 19.17 16.92 1.78
CA GLU A 35 20.15 17.25 0.75
C GLU A 35 19.66 18.38 -0.16
N GLU A 36 18.42 18.26 -0.68
CA GLU A 36 17.84 19.26 -1.59
C GLU A 36 17.77 20.66 -0.95
N PHE A 37 17.42 20.73 0.34
CA PHE A 37 17.24 21.99 1.06
C PHE A 37 18.43 22.40 1.92
N GLY A 38 19.54 21.67 1.83
CA GLY A 38 20.77 22.00 2.55
C GLY A 38 20.61 22.04 4.07
N VAL A 39 19.76 21.16 4.62
CA VAL A 39 19.50 21.08 6.08
C VAL A 39 20.78 20.65 6.80
N LYS A 40 21.25 21.49 7.75
CA LYS A 40 22.50 21.26 8.49
C LYS A 40 22.31 20.47 9.78
N GLU A 41 21.11 20.49 10.33
CA GLU A 41 20.75 19.74 11.55
C GLU A 41 20.48 18.27 11.18
N GLY A 42 20.43 17.40 12.18
CA GLY A 42 20.14 16.00 11.96
C GLY A 42 18.70 15.60 12.22
N VAL A 43 18.37 14.38 11.80
CA VAL A 43 17.07 13.74 12.06
C VAL A 43 17.28 12.36 12.67
N SER A 44 16.56 12.07 13.75
CA SER A 44 16.40 10.74 14.30
C SER A 44 15.02 10.19 13.96
N ILE A 45 14.98 9.04 13.29
CA ILE A 45 13.77 8.34 12.85
C ILE A 45 13.61 7.10 13.74
N LYS A 46 12.52 7.01 14.51
CA LYS A 46 12.14 5.78 15.22
C LYS A 46 10.98 5.13 14.46
N LEU A 47 11.28 4.05 13.74
CA LEU A 47 10.33 3.31 12.92
C LEU A 47 9.82 2.10 13.70
N LYS A 48 8.55 2.14 14.13
CA LYS A 48 7.85 0.99 14.70
C LYS A 48 7.01 0.33 13.61
N LYS A 49 7.54 -0.74 13.04
CA LYS A 49 6.93 -1.46 11.93
C LYS A 49 5.96 -2.52 12.45
N PHE A 50 4.68 -2.38 12.11
CA PHE A 50 3.62 -3.34 12.39
C PHE A 50 3.04 -3.94 11.10
N ILE A 51 2.99 -3.14 10.01
CA ILE A 51 2.62 -3.68 8.70
C ILE A 51 3.73 -4.64 8.26
N PRO A 52 3.39 -5.90 7.94
CA PRO A 52 4.37 -6.89 7.50
C PRO A 52 5.15 -6.42 6.28
N VAL A 53 6.42 -6.82 6.22
CA VAL A 53 7.29 -6.50 5.08
C VAL A 53 6.94 -7.40 3.90
N SER A 54 7.01 -6.85 2.68
CA SER A 54 6.71 -7.58 1.42
C SER A 54 5.33 -8.27 1.46
N ALA A 55 4.31 -7.52 1.86
CA ALA A 55 2.97 -8.03 2.07
C ALA A 55 1.93 -7.49 1.06
N GLY A 56 2.32 -6.71 0.07
CA GLY A 56 1.37 -6.08 -0.86
C GLY A 56 0.56 -4.92 -0.24
N MET A 57 1.02 -4.34 0.87
CA MET A 57 0.31 -3.29 1.63
C MET A 57 1.04 -1.95 1.65
N ALA A 58 1.92 -1.68 0.70
CA ALA A 58 2.68 -0.43 0.56
C ALA A 58 3.32 0.10 1.87
N GLY A 59 3.64 -0.79 2.83
CA GLY A 59 4.10 -0.40 4.16
C GLY A 59 5.41 0.40 4.16
N GLY A 60 6.37 0.09 3.27
CA GLY A 60 7.60 0.86 3.10
C GLY A 60 7.34 2.24 2.50
N SER A 61 6.43 2.32 1.55
CA SER A 61 6.02 3.58 0.90
C SER A 61 5.29 4.50 1.87
N THR A 62 4.45 3.93 2.75
CA THR A 62 3.78 4.68 3.83
C THR A 62 4.80 5.26 4.83
N ASP A 63 5.82 4.48 5.22
CA ASP A 63 6.90 4.96 6.10
C ASP A 63 7.64 6.13 5.45
N ALA A 64 8.01 6.01 4.17
CA ALA A 64 8.69 7.07 3.42
C ALA A 64 7.83 8.33 3.28
N ALA A 65 6.55 8.18 2.95
CA ALA A 65 5.59 9.28 2.86
C ALA A 65 5.47 10.04 4.19
N ALA A 66 5.38 9.30 5.31
CA ALA A 66 5.35 9.89 6.64
C ALA A 66 6.62 10.66 6.97
N VAL A 67 7.80 10.17 6.53
CA VAL A 67 9.08 10.86 6.72
C VAL A 67 9.19 12.09 5.82
N LEU A 68 8.81 12.04 4.55
CA LEU A 68 8.75 13.22 3.67
C LEU A 68 7.90 14.32 4.30
N PHE A 69 6.67 13.99 4.69
CA PHE A 69 5.77 14.93 5.33
C PHE A 69 6.35 15.48 6.65
N GLY A 70 6.90 14.58 7.48
CA GLY A 70 7.45 14.95 8.78
C GLY A 70 8.69 15.84 8.69
N VAL A 71 9.62 15.57 7.79
CA VAL A 71 10.82 16.38 7.54
C VAL A 71 10.43 17.76 6.99
N ASN A 72 9.50 17.81 6.02
CA ASN A 72 8.97 19.07 5.50
C ASN A 72 8.39 19.95 6.62
N LYS A 73 7.58 19.38 7.51
CA LYS A 73 7.01 20.09 8.67
C LYS A 73 8.08 20.50 9.70
N MET A 74 8.99 19.58 10.03
CA MET A 74 10.02 19.76 11.06
C MET A 74 10.99 20.90 10.74
N PHE A 75 11.37 21.03 9.49
CA PHE A 75 12.33 22.05 9.04
C PHE A 75 11.68 23.25 8.34
N GLY A 76 10.34 23.28 8.25
CA GLY A 76 9.61 24.38 7.65
C GLY A 76 9.94 24.60 6.18
N LEU A 77 10.12 23.50 5.41
CA LEU A 77 10.56 23.58 4.02
C LEU A 77 9.49 24.18 3.08
N GLY A 78 8.25 24.28 3.53
CA GLY A 78 7.16 24.96 2.81
C GLY A 78 6.58 24.18 1.63
N LEU A 79 6.94 22.91 1.45
CA LEU A 79 6.46 22.08 0.34
C LEU A 79 4.97 21.74 0.50
N SER A 80 4.21 21.88 -0.58
CA SER A 80 2.85 21.36 -0.71
C SER A 80 2.84 19.83 -0.81
N ILE A 81 1.68 19.22 -0.62
CA ILE A 81 1.53 17.76 -0.82
C ILE A 81 1.92 17.36 -2.25
N LYS A 82 1.53 18.14 -3.25
CA LYS A 82 1.88 17.90 -4.65
C LYS A 82 3.41 17.87 -4.86
N GLU A 83 4.12 18.85 -4.33
CA GLU A 83 5.58 18.91 -4.43
C GLU A 83 6.28 17.77 -3.66
N LEU A 84 5.67 17.27 -2.56
CA LEU A 84 6.14 16.06 -1.89
C LEU A 84 5.89 14.81 -2.73
N MET A 85 4.75 14.70 -3.42
CA MET A 85 4.44 13.59 -4.33
C MET A 85 5.43 13.52 -5.50
N GLU A 86 5.76 14.65 -6.13
CA GLU A 86 6.75 14.75 -7.20
C GLU A 86 8.15 14.29 -6.78
N ARG A 87 8.48 14.42 -5.51
CA ARG A 87 9.72 13.90 -4.93
C ARG A 87 9.59 12.43 -4.52
N GLY A 88 8.44 12.08 -3.99
CA GLY A 88 8.13 10.74 -3.51
C GLY A 88 8.23 9.69 -4.61
N VAL A 89 7.78 9.99 -5.82
CA VAL A 89 7.84 9.06 -6.96
C VAL A 89 9.27 8.61 -7.28
N LYS A 90 10.27 9.46 -7.05
CA LYS A 90 11.70 9.12 -7.23
C LYS A 90 12.20 8.02 -6.28
N LEU A 91 11.47 7.80 -5.20
CA LEU A 91 11.77 6.79 -4.18
C LEU A 91 10.94 5.52 -4.37
N GLY A 92 9.70 5.66 -4.86
CA GLY A 92 8.80 4.53 -5.13
C GLY A 92 7.43 5.00 -5.63
N ALA A 93 6.85 4.22 -6.52
CA ALA A 93 5.60 4.52 -7.22
C ALA A 93 4.38 4.71 -6.29
N ASP A 94 4.30 3.96 -5.18
CA ASP A 94 3.18 4.04 -4.23
C ASP A 94 3.28 5.25 -3.27
N ILE A 95 4.43 5.94 -3.19
CA ILE A 95 4.64 7.02 -2.21
C ILE A 95 3.73 8.22 -2.48
N PRO A 96 3.50 8.64 -3.74
CA PRO A 96 2.54 9.70 -4.04
C PRO A 96 1.15 9.40 -3.47
N TYR A 97 0.63 8.18 -3.65
CA TYR A 97 -0.66 7.78 -3.10
C TYR A 97 -0.67 7.83 -1.56
N CYS A 98 0.39 7.35 -0.91
CA CYS A 98 0.53 7.41 0.55
C CYS A 98 0.52 8.85 1.10
N LEU A 99 1.02 9.82 0.32
CA LEU A 99 0.97 11.26 0.65
C LEU A 99 -0.41 11.86 0.38
N MET A 100 -1.04 11.51 -0.74
CA MET A 100 -2.35 12.01 -1.13
C MET A 100 -3.45 11.50 -0.20
N ARG A 101 -3.44 10.20 0.13
CA ARG A 101 -4.46 9.49 0.93
C ARG A 101 -5.84 9.44 0.24
N GLY A 102 -6.77 8.71 0.86
CA GLY A 102 -8.15 8.61 0.37
C GLY A 102 -8.32 7.56 -0.72
N THR A 103 -9.27 7.76 -1.62
CA THR A 103 -9.55 6.90 -2.78
C THR A 103 -9.07 7.60 -4.04
N ALA A 104 -8.39 6.88 -4.92
CA ALA A 104 -7.89 7.41 -6.18
C ALA A 104 -7.88 6.36 -7.29
N LEU A 105 -8.07 6.82 -8.52
CA LEU A 105 -7.56 6.13 -9.69
C LEU A 105 -6.06 6.37 -9.76
N SER A 106 -5.29 5.31 -9.98
CA SER A 106 -3.84 5.34 -10.12
C SER A 106 -3.47 4.80 -11.49
N GLU A 107 -2.75 5.59 -12.26
CA GLU A 107 -2.34 5.30 -13.64
C GLU A 107 -0.82 5.42 -13.79
N GLY A 108 -0.29 5.16 -14.99
CA GLY A 108 1.15 5.12 -15.22
C GLY A 108 1.81 3.94 -14.50
N ILE A 109 2.88 4.19 -13.74
CA ILE A 109 3.50 3.19 -12.85
C ILE A 109 2.87 3.22 -11.44
N GLY A 110 1.80 4.03 -11.21
CA GLY A 110 1.10 4.23 -9.96
C GLY A 110 1.18 5.66 -9.41
N GLU A 111 1.82 6.58 -10.12
CA GLU A 111 2.09 7.96 -9.70
C GLU A 111 1.08 8.98 -10.21
N GLU A 112 0.39 8.69 -11.31
CA GLU A 112 -0.65 9.56 -11.86
C GLU A 112 -1.96 9.31 -11.10
N LEU A 113 -2.30 10.21 -10.19
CA LEU A 113 -3.38 10.03 -9.24
C LEU A 113 -4.54 10.98 -9.52
N THR A 114 -5.71 10.41 -9.79
CA THR A 114 -6.97 11.15 -9.87
C THR A 114 -7.80 10.86 -8.62
N PRO A 115 -8.04 11.87 -7.74
CA PRO A 115 -8.84 11.68 -6.54
C PRO A 115 -10.27 11.25 -6.88
N LEU A 116 -10.79 10.28 -6.12
CA LEU A 116 -12.17 9.79 -6.19
C LEU A 116 -12.89 10.02 -4.85
N PRO A 117 -14.22 9.99 -4.81
CA PRO A 117 -14.97 10.00 -3.56
C PRO A 117 -14.53 8.86 -2.65
N GLN A 118 -14.58 9.10 -1.33
CA GLN A 118 -14.31 8.02 -0.37
C GLN A 118 -15.35 6.90 -0.53
N ILE A 119 -14.92 5.65 -0.42
CA ILE A 119 -15.85 4.51 -0.41
C ILE A 119 -16.73 4.55 0.85
N PRO A 120 -17.93 3.93 0.81
CA PRO A 120 -18.79 3.81 1.98
C PRO A 120 -18.06 3.16 3.17
N GLN A 121 -18.48 3.52 4.38
CA GLN A 121 -17.93 2.92 5.60
C GLN A 121 -18.16 1.41 5.61
N CYS A 122 -17.08 0.64 5.81
CA CYS A 122 -17.10 -0.82 5.91
C CYS A 122 -16.02 -1.30 6.88
N GLN A 123 -16.12 -2.57 7.28
CA GLN A 123 -15.02 -3.26 7.96
C GLN A 123 -14.10 -3.90 6.92
N VAL A 124 -12.80 -3.79 7.13
CA VAL A 124 -11.79 -4.43 6.29
C VAL A 124 -11.06 -5.47 7.13
N LEU A 125 -11.23 -6.74 6.78
CA LEU A 125 -10.41 -7.81 7.34
C LEU A 125 -9.19 -8.04 6.43
N ILE A 126 -8.01 -8.10 7.04
CA ILE A 126 -6.75 -8.34 6.34
C ILE A 126 -6.15 -9.65 6.86
N ALA A 127 -5.84 -10.57 5.96
CA ALA A 127 -5.14 -11.81 6.27
C ALA A 127 -3.88 -11.95 5.43
N LYS A 128 -2.75 -12.23 6.08
CA LYS A 128 -1.49 -12.49 5.42
C LYS A 128 -0.99 -13.90 5.75
N PRO A 129 -0.99 -14.84 4.78
CA PRO A 129 -0.42 -16.16 5.00
C PRO A 129 1.09 -16.10 5.24
N GLY A 130 1.65 -17.14 5.84
CA GLY A 130 3.06 -17.27 6.20
C GLY A 130 4.03 -17.43 5.02
N ILE A 131 3.65 -16.99 3.82
CA ILE A 131 4.45 -17.06 2.60
C ILE A 131 5.03 -15.69 2.23
N SER A 132 6.06 -15.68 1.38
CA SER A 132 6.65 -14.48 0.81
C SER A 132 6.56 -14.52 -0.71
N VAL A 133 6.14 -13.41 -1.30
CA VAL A 133 5.99 -13.26 -2.75
C VAL A 133 6.89 -12.14 -3.24
N SER A 134 7.63 -12.41 -4.31
CA SER A 134 8.46 -11.39 -4.96
C SER A 134 7.63 -10.68 -6.02
N THR A 135 7.36 -9.40 -5.83
CA THR A 135 6.65 -8.55 -6.79
C THR A 135 7.28 -8.63 -8.18
N LYS A 136 8.61 -8.59 -8.26
CA LYS A 136 9.35 -8.72 -9.53
C LYS A 136 9.01 -10.01 -10.26
N VAL A 137 9.04 -11.15 -9.56
CA VAL A 137 8.74 -12.46 -10.16
C VAL A 137 7.29 -12.55 -10.62
N VAL A 138 6.35 -11.92 -9.89
CA VAL A 138 4.93 -11.90 -10.29
C VAL A 138 4.75 -11.14 -11.59
N TYR A 139 5.34 -9.93 -11.72
CA TYR A 139 5.28 -9.16 -12.95
C TYR A 139 5.96 -9.89 -14.13
N GLU A 140 7.16 -10.43 -13.94
CA GLU A 140 7.86 -11.22 -14.98
C GLU A 140 7.03 -12.43 -15.42
N SER A 141 6.31 -13.07 -14.51
CA SER A 141 5.43 -14.19 -14.83
C SER A 141 4.17 -13.73 -15.55
N LEU A 142 3.60 -12.59 -15.16
CA LEU A 142 2.44 -12.00 -15.84
C LEU A 142 2.78 -11.59 -17.27
N ASP A 143 3.95 -10.97 -17.49
CA ASP A 143 4.43 -10.55 -18.81
C ASP A 143 4.61 -11.74 -19.77
N ALA A 144 4.82 -12.95 -19.24
CA ALA A 144 4.93 -14.18 -20.00
C ALA A 144 3.56 -14.84 -20.28
N MET A 145 2.46 -14.33 -19.71
CA MET A 145 1.10 -14.83 -19.91
C MET A 145 0.41 -14.09 -21.06
N GLU A 146 -0.43 -14.81 -21.80
CA GLU A 146 -1.35 -14.21 -22.76
C GLU A 146 -2.65 -13.84 -22.03
N LEU A 147 -2.77 -12.55 -21.65
CA LEU A 147 -3.95 -12.04 -20.98
C LEU A 147 -5.09 -11.82 -21.99
N LYS A 148 -6.29 -12.21 -21.60
CA LYS A 148 -7.52 -11.93 -22.35
C LYS A 148 -8.18 -10.66 -21.82
N GLN A 149 -9.08 -10.09 -22.58
CA GLN A 149 -9.83 -8.91 -22.16
C GLN A 149 -10.63 -9.14 -20.87
N GLU A 150 -11.14 -10.35 -20.67
CA GLU A 150 -11.89 -10.75 -19.46
C GLU A 150 -11.02 -10.84 -18.19
N ASP A 151 -9.69 -10.94 -18.34
CA ASP A 151 -8.75 -10.97 -17.21
C ASP A 151 -8.51 -9.57 -16.61
N HIS A 152 -8.85 -8.52 -17.36
CA HIS A 152 -8.69 -7.14 -16.92
C HIS A 152 -9.88 -6.67 -16.09
N PRO A 153 -9.66 -6.00 -14.94
CA PRO A 153 -10.75 -5.44 -14.14
C PRO A 153 -11.48 -4.31 -14.88
N ASP A 154 -12.78 -4.21 -14.63
CA ASP A 154 -13.64 -3.14 -15.16
C ASP A 154 -13.43 -1.85 -14.33
N ILE A 155 -12.43 -1.07 -14.72
CA ILE A 155 -12.04 0.16 -14.01
C ILE A 155 -13.11 1.23 -14.12
N ASP A 156 -13.71 1.43 -15.30
CA ASP A 156 -14.78 2.43 -15.49
C ASP A 156 -15.99 2.09 -14.63
N GLY A 157 -16.41 0.83 -14.62
CA GLY A 157 -17.49 0.36 -13.75
C GLY A 157 -17.16 0.48 -12.26
N MET A 158 -15.88 0.32 -11.87
CA MET A 158 -15.42 0.55 -10.50
C MET A 158 -15.58 2.04 -10.12
N ILE A 159 -15.15 2.96 -10.99
CA ILE A 159 -15.27 4.41 -10.77
C ILE A 159 -16.75 4.81 -10.64
N GLU A 160 -17.61 4.27 -11.51
CA GLU A 160 -19.05 4.52 -11.42
C GLU A 160 -19.65 4.01 -10.11
N ALA A 161 -19.28 2.80 -9.66
CA ALA A 161 -19.75 2.22 -8.40
C ALA A 161 -19.29 3.06 -7.20
N ILE A 162 -18.05 3.57 -7.21
CA ILE A 162 -17.54 4.49 -6.18
C ILE A 162 -18.36 5.78 -6.17
N ASN A 163 -18.66 6.38 -7.32
CA ASN A 163 -19.47 7.58 -7.43
C ASN A 163 -20.91 7.38 -6.93
N ARG A 164 -21.48 6.18 -7.13
CA ARG A 164 -22.82 5.80 -6.60
C ARG A 164 -22.80 5.47 -5.12
N GLN A 165 -21.63 5.39 -4.48
CA GLN A 165 -21.48 5.06 -3.05
C GLN A 165 -22.12 3.72 -2.68
N ASN A 166 -22.03 2.72 -3.57
CA ASN A 166 -22.62 1.40 -3.35
C ASN A 166 -21.52 0.36 -3.11
N ILE A 167 -21.35 -0.06 -1.85
CA ILE A 167 -20.29 -1.00 -1.45
C ILE A 167 -20.40 -2.38 -2.15
N HIS A 168 -21.63 -2.83 -2.46
CA HIS A 168 -21.83 -4.11 -3.15
C HIS A 168 -21.45 -4.02 -4.61
N GLU A 169 -21.76 -2.91 -5.29
CA GLU A 169 -21.30 -2.67 -6.65
C GLU A 169 -19.78 -2.52 -6.72
N ILE A 170 -19.18 -1.78 -5.79
CA ILE A 170 -17.71 -1.63 -5.65
C ILE A 170 -17.06 -2.99 -5.51
N ALA A 171 -17.51 -3.80 -4.53
CA ALA A 171 -16.95 -5.11 -4.28
C ALA A 171 -17.19 -6.10 -5.45
N GLY A 172 -18.30 -5.95 -6.18
CA GLY A 172 -18.60 -6.72 -7.39
C GLY A 172 -17.67 -6.43 -8.58
N LYS A 173 -16.93 -5.30 -8.54
CA LYS A 173 -15.94 -4.92 -9.57
C LYS A 173 -14.49 -5.26 -9.18
N PHE A 174 -14.27 -5.96 -8.07
CA PHE A 174 -12.94 -6.40 -7.69
C PHE A 174 -12.31 -7.26 -8.78
N GLY A 175 -11.07 -6.95 -9.12
CA GLY A 175 -10.26 -7.71 -10.06
C GLY A 175 -8.79 -7.36 -9.91
N ASN A 176 -7.93 -8.38 -9.95
CA ASN A 176 -6.49 -8.23 -9.81
C ASN A 176 -5.76 -9.21 -10.73
N VAL A 177 -5.23 -8.73 -11.84
CA VAL A 177 -4.51 -9.57 -12.82
C VAL A 177 -3.30 -10.30 -12.20
N LEU A 178 -2.66 -9.70 -11.18
CA LEU A 178 -1.52 -10.31 -10.50
C LEU A 178 -1.92 -11.58 -9.70
N GLU A 179 -3.19 -11.67 -9.34
CA GLU A 179 -3.75 -12.81 -8.62
C GLU A 179 -3.76 -14.08 -9.47
N LEU A 180 -3.92 -13.97 -10.81
CA LEU A 180 -3.80 -15.10 -11.72
C LEU A 180 -2.47 -15.84 -11.59
N VAL A 181 -1.38 -15.08 -11.36
CA VAL A 181 -0.05 -15.65 -11.12
C VAL A 181 0.07 -16.16 -9.69
N THR A 182 -0.26 -15.31 -8.72
CA THR A 182 0.09 -15.57 -7.31
C THR A 182 -0.82 -16.63 -6.69
N ALA A 183 -2.14 -16.56 -6.90
CA ALA A 183 -3.08 -17.56 -6.39
C ALA A 183 -2.91 -18.90 -7.13
N GLY A 184 -2.57 -18.89 -8.42
CA GLY A 184 -2.24 -20.10 -9.16
C GLY A 184 -1.04 -20.86 -8.57
N LYS A 185 -0.06 -20.12 -8.02
CA LYS A 185 1.12 -20.71 -7.35
C LYS A 185 0.89 -21.04 -5.88
N TYR A 186 0.04 -20.27 -5.20
CA TYR A 186 -0.21 -20.36 -3.76
C TYR A 186 -1.71 -20.46 -3.48
N PRO A 187 -2.30 -21.68 -3.52
CA PRO A 187 -3.74 -21.89 -3.33
C PRO A 187 -4.33 -21.32 -2.04
N VAL A 188 -3.51 -21.18 -1.00
CA VAL A 188 -3.90 -20.59 0.29
C VAL A 188 -4.52 -19.18 0.14
N ILE A 189 -4.22 -18.44 -0.93
CA ILE A 189 -4.81 -17.13 -1.22
C ILE A 189 -6.31 -17.30 -1.49
N GLY A 190 -6.67 -18.19 -2.42
CA GLY A 190 -8.07 -18.50 -2.73
C GLY A 190 -8.80 -19.13 -1.54
N GLU A 191 -8.13 -19.95 -0.73
CA GLU A 191 -8.71 -20.52 0.50
C GLU A 191 -9.10 -19.43 1.50
N ILE A 192 -8.23 -18.41 1.70
CA ILE A 192 -8.52 -17.27 2.58
C ILE A 192 -9.71 -16.46 2.03
N GLU A 193 -9.73 -16.17 0.73
CA GLU A 193 -10.84 -15.45 0.10
C GLU A 193 -12.16 -16.20 0.27
N GLN A 194 -12.13 -17.51 0.07
CA GLN A 194 -13.31 -18.35 0.23
C GLN A 194 -13.84 -18.30 1.66
N VAL A 195 -12.99 -18.45 2.67
CA VAL A 195 -13.37 -18.32 4.08
C VAL A 195 -13.98 -16.96 4.36
N MET A 196 -13.39 -15.87 3.88
CA MET A 196 -13.94 -14.52 4.06
C MET A 196 -15.35 -14.39 3.44
N LYS A 197 -15.54 -14.92 2.24
CA LYS A 197 -16.83 -14.88 1.52
C LYS A 197 -17.89 -15.73 2.24
N GLU A 198 -17.54 -16.94 2.70
CA GLU A 198 -18.43 -17.80 3.46
C GLU A 198 -18.87 -17.19 4.78
N GLU A 199 -18.01 -16.40 5.43
CA GLU A 199 -18.32 -15.67 6.66
C GLU A 199 -19.02 -14.32 6.41
N GLY A 200 -19.39 -14.00 5.18
CA GLY A 200 -20.23 -12.85 4.85
C GLY A 200 -19.46 -11.59 4.43
N ALA A 201 -18.23 -11.74 3.94
CA ALA A 201 -17.61 -10.65 3.19
C ALA A 201 -18.45 -10.31 1.95
N VAL A 202 -18.62 -9.03 1.66
CA VAL A 202 -19.25 -8.59 0.40
C VAL A 202 -18.43 -9.08 -0.80
N ASN A 203 -17.10 -9.03 -0.67
CA ASN A 203 -16.14 -9.72 -1.53
C ASN A 203 -14.77 -9.73 -0.83
N ALA A 204 -13.86 -10.57 -1.33
CA ALA A 204 -12.47 -10.63 -0.91
C ALA A 204 -11.56 -10.75 -2.12
N MET A 205 -10.32 -10.24 -2.02
CA MET A 205 -9.35 -10.20 -3.10
C MET A 205 -7.93 -10.07 -2.54
N MET A 206 -6.95 -10.56 -3.29
CA MET A 206 -5.54 -10.34 -2.99
C MET A 206 -5.13 -8.87 -3.21
N SER A 207 -4.29 -8.33 -2.33
CA SER A 207 -3.77 -6.96 -2.41
C SER A 207 -2.45 -6.90 -3.17
N GLY A 208 -2.44 -6.17 -4.29
CA GLY A 208 -1.27 -5.98 -5.14
C GLY A 208 -0.71 -7.31 -5.65
N SER A 209 0.61 -7.52 -5.57
CA SER A 209 1.25 -8.80 -5.92
C SER A 209 1.09 -9.88 -4.84
N GLY A 210 0.39 -9.58 -3.76
CA GLY A 210 0.16 -10.46 -2.62
C GLY A 210 1.33 -10.52 -1.63
N PRO A 211 1.31 -11.49 -0.70
CA PRO A 211 0.29 -12.52 -0.54
C PRO A 211 -0.90 -12.13 0.37
N THR A 212 -1.02 -10.87 0.74
CA THR A 212 -2.11 -10.40 1.60
C THR A 212 -3.43 -10.45 0.87
N VAL A 213 -4.47 -10.95 1.54
CA VAL A 213 -5.86 -10.92 1.12
C VAL A 213 -6.61 -9.93 2.00
N PHE A 214 -7.52 -9.17 1.42
CA PHE A 214 -8.45 -8.35 2.17
C PHE A 214 -9.90 -8.68 1.80
N GLY A 215 -10.79 -8.57 2.76
CA GLY A 215 -12.23 -8.70 2.56
C GLY A 215 -12.98 -7.50 3.09
N LEU A 216 -14.04 -7.08 2.38
CA LEU A 216 -14.93 -6.01 2.82
C LEU A 216 -16.18 -6.59 3.46
N PHE A 217 -16.54 -6.06 4.64
CA PHE A 217 -17.71 -6.47 5.38
C PHE A 217 -18.58 -5.27 5.74
N THR A 218 -19.88 -5.40 5.60
CA THR A 218 -20.86 -4.42 6.09
C THR A 218 -21.33 -4.73 7.51
N ASN A 219 -21.08 -5.96 7.98
CA ASN A 219 -21.42 -6.42 9.32
C ASN A 219 -20.14 -6.68 10.14
N PRO A 220 -19.91 -5.93 11.26
CA PRO A 220 -18.73 -6.14 12.10
C PRO A 220 -18.64 -7.54 12.71
N GLN A 221 -19.75 -8.18 13.05
CA GLN A 221 -19.75 -9.52 13.61
C GLN A 221 -19.32 -10.57 12.59
N ALA A 222 -19.73 -10.42 11.32
CA ALA A 222 -19.28 -11.27 10.22
C ALA A 222 -17.75 -11.16 10.02
N ALA A 223 -17.22 -9.95 10.07
CA ALA A 223 -15.77 -9.72 10.01
C ALA A 223 -15.02 -10.38 11.18
N GLN A 224 -15.59 -10.33 12.39
CA GLN A 224 -15.03 -10.97 13.57
C GLN A 224 -15.05 -12.49 13.45
N ASN A 225 -16.16 -13.08 12.97
CA ASN A 225 -16.26 -14.52 12.74
C ASN A 225 -15.24 -15.02 11.72
N ALA A 226 -15.06 -14.27 10.61
CA ALA A 226 -14.04 -14.58 9.63
C ALA A 226 -12.61 -14.50 10.22
N TYR A 227 -12.33 -13.51 11.06
CA TYR A 227 -11.06 -13.37 11.76
C TYR A 227 -10.74 -14.58 12.67
N GLU A 228 -11.74 -15.11 13.35
CA GLU A 228 -11.57 -16.26 14.26
C GLU A 228 -11.36 -17.59 13.53
N LYS A 229 -11.77 -17.67 12.25
CA LYS A 229 -11.60 -18.87 11.42
C LYS A 229 -10.29 -18.89 10.64
N LEU A 230 -9.66 -17.74 10.40
CA LEU A 230 -8.40 -17.58 9.67
C LEU A 230 -7.18 -17.63 10.60
#